data_f13af80cfa9664f2ed928a766a8606a7
#
_entry.id   f13af80cfa9664f2ed928a766a8606a7
#
_cell.length_a   1.000
_cell.length_b   1.000
_cell.length_c   1.000
_cell.angle_alpha   90.00
_cell.angle_beta   90.00
_cell.angle_gamma   90.00
#
_symmetry.space_group_name_H-M   'P 1'
#
loop_
_entity.id
_entity.type
_entity.pdbx_description
1 polymer ?
#
loop_
_entity_poly.entity_id
_entity_poly.type
_entity_poly.pdbx_seq_one_letter_code
_entity_poly.pdbx_strand_id
1 'polypeptide(L)'
;MKIPETYVLNKFYAYSGEPEFKKFDNTYIAGCPICKEGKSWGYKKRLYYYPHTNSFYCFNCSRSWNALNWICDACGVSPDEIYSEIKTDNFSLDVSKKIDFSVEKKNREIPILPYDSINLFDSIQKQFYNEKSNFFKKAYRYIEDRRLDNAINRPSSLYLSLTDFHHKNRLCIPFQNRDKKIIFYQTRTLDNTLPKYLGKVGSEKSLFGIDRVDTDLEYIFIFEGPIDSMFVKNGVAAAGLTLNNLQKKQLTEFPFHKKIWVLDNPRLDKTSKTKTQELLQRGESVFMWLNDMNYKDFNDYAVAKSYDEIDYRIIANNCLCLSS
;
A
#
# COMPACT_ATOMS: atom_id res chain seq x y z
N MET A 1 -13.69 -13.51 22.79
CA MET A 1 -14.04 -14.90 22.42
C MET A 1 -13.45 -15.17 21.04
N LYS A 2 -12.79 -16.32 20.84
CA LYS A 2 -12.24 -16.68 19.51
C LYS A 2 -13.38 -17.31 18.69
N ILE A 3 -13.66 -16.77 17.51
CA ILE A 3 -14.65 -17.35 16.59
C ILE A 3 -14.11 -18.71 16.10
N PRO A 4 -14.91 -19.79 16.13
CA PRO A 4 -14.49 -21.09 15.62
C PRO A 4 -14.10 -21.02 14.14
N GLU A 5 -13.00 -21.70 13.78
CA GLU A 5 -12.48 -21.68 12.40
C GLU A 5 -13.52 -22.21 11.40
N THR A 6 -14.24 -23.27 11.78
CA THR A 6 -15.31 -23.86 10.94
C THR A 6 -16.41 -22.85 10.63
N TYR A 7 -16.81 -22.03 11.60
CA TYR A 7 -17.79 -20.98 11.40
C TYR A 7 -17.23 -19.88 10.46
N VAL A 8 -15.97 -19.48 10.64
CA VAL A 8 -15.28 -18.50 9.76
C VAL A 8 -15.23 -19.01 8.34
N LEU A 9 -14.84 -20.28 8.14
CA LEU A 9 -14.76 -20.88 6.81
C LEU A 9 -16.12 -20.97 6.13
N ASN A 10 -17.18 -21.32 6.85
CA ASN A 10 -18.54 -21.32 6.29
C ASN A 10 -18.93 -19.95 5.75
N LYS A 11 -18.68 -18.88 6.51
CA LYS A 11 -18.94 -17.50 6.05
C LYS A 11 -18.00 -17.10 4.90
N PHE A 12 -16.72 -17.51 4.96
CA PHE A 12 -15.75 -17.24 3.91
C PHE A 12 -16.18 -17.86 2.58
N TYR A 13 -16.59 -19.13 2.57
CA TYR A 13 -17.08 -19.81 1.36
C TYR A 13 -18.41 -19.24 0.85
N ALA A 14 -19.28 -18.76 1.74
CA ALA A 14 -20.58 -18.22 1.36
C ALA A 14 -20.51 -16.80 0.75
N TYR A 15 -19.58 -15.95 1.21
CA TYR A 15 -19.58 -14.52 0.89
C TYR A 15 -18.40 -14.07 0.01
N SER A 16 -17.35 -14.89 -0.13
CA SER A 16 -16.19 -14.55 -0.95
C SER A 16 -16.29 -15.06 -2.39
N GLY A 17 -15.58 -14.41 -3.31
CA GLY A 17 -15.54 -14.85 -4.72
C GLY A 17 -14.56 -15.99 -4.94
N GLU A 18 -15.06 -17.15 -5.41
CA GLU A 18 -14.26 -18.32 -5.80
C GLU A 18 -13.20 -18.74 -4.74
N PRO A 19 -13.60 -19.15 -3.53
CA PRO A 19 -12.69 -19.56 -2.47
C PRO A 19 -11.82 -20.76 -2.83
N GLU A 20 -10.56 -20.74 -2.42
CA GLU A 20 -9.59 -21.81 -2.68
C GLU A 20 -8.65 -21.99 -1.48
N PHE A 21 -8.28 -23.22 -1.17
CA PHE A 21 -7.29 -23.55 -0.14
C PHE A 21 -5.90 -23.75 -0.75
N LYS A 22 -4.90 -23.01 -0.24
CA LYS A 22 -3.49 -23.13 -0.59
C LYS A 22 -2.76 -24.02 0.41
N LYS A 23 -2.47 -25.27 0.03
CA LYS A 23 -1.76 -26.23 0.91
C LYS A 23 -0.39 -25.76 1.35
N PHE A 24 0.35 -25.06 0.48
CA PHE A 24 1.74 -24.66 0.76
C PHE A 24 1.82 -23.68 1.95
N ASP A 25 0.90 -22.74 2.02
CA ASP A 25 0.91 -21.67 3.03
C ASP A 25 -0.12 -21.91 4.15
N ASN A 26 -0.88 -23.00 4.09
CA ASN A 26 -2.02 -23.28 4.96
C ASN A 26 -2.98 -22.07 5.06
N THR A 27 -3.29 -21.45 3.92
CA THR A 27 -4.14 -20.26 3.81
C THR A 27 -5.30 -20.50 2.88
N TYR A 28 -6.37 -19.73 3.07
CA TYR A 28 -7.49 -19.69 2.13
C TYR A 28 -7.45 -18.38 1.36
N ILE A 29 -7.72 -18.44 0.05
CA ILE A 29 -7.72 -17.25 -0.82
C ILE A 29 -9.04 -17.14 -1.55
N ALA A 30 -9.49 -15.91 -1.80
CA ALA A 30 -10.73 -15.62 -2.52
C ALA A 30 -10.77 -14.20 -3.07
N GLY A 31 -11.82 -13.88 -3.84
CA GLY A 31 -12.20 -12.50 -4.14
C GLY A 31 -12.79 -11.81 -2.90
N CYS A 32 -12.38 -10.58 -2.64
CA CYS A 32 -12.83 -9.82 -1.48
C CYS A 32 -14.28 -9.32 -1.65
N PRO A 33 -15.23 -9.70 -0.78
CA PRO A 33 -16.63 -9.28 -0.91
C PRO A 33 -16.83 -7.79 -0.61
N ILE A 34 -15.90 -7.16 0.10
CA ILE A 34 -16.00 -5.77 0.54
C ILE A 34 -15.58 -4.80 -0.56
N CYS A 35 -14.43 -5.02 -1.21
CA CYS A 35 -13.98 -4.15 -2.29
C CYS A 35 -14.36 -4.64 -3.70
N LYS A 36 -14.85 -5.87 -3.81
CA LYS A 36 -15.30 -6.53 -5.05
C LYS A 36 -14.36 -6.38 -6.26
N GLU A 37 -13.10 -6.04 -6.06
CA GLU A 37 -12.00 -6.01 -7.05
C GLU A 37 -12.41 -5.66 -8.51
N GLY A 38 -13.55 -5.02 -8.72
CA GLY A 38 -14.15 -4.72 -10.01
C GLY A 38 -14.39 -5.96 -10.87
N LYS A 39 -14.02 -5.89 -12.16
CA LYS A 39 -14.15 -7.01 -13.12
C LYS A 39 -13.29 -8.24 -12.79
N SER A 40 -12.42 -8.15 -11.77
CA SER A 40 -11.50 -9.23 -11.38
C SER A 40 -12.02 -10.04 -10.18
N TRP A 41 -13.20 -9.76 -9.67
CA TRP A 41 -13.74 -10.42 -8.50
C TRP A 41 -13.88 -11.94 -8.69
N GLY A 42 -13.33 -12.70 -7.73
CA GLY A 42 -13.24 -14.16 -7.83
C GLY A 42 -12.11 -14.67 -8.74
N TYR A 43 -11.68 -13.90 -9.73
CA TYR A 43 -10.62 -14.32 -10.64
C TYR A 43 -9.22 -14.11 -10.07
N LYS A 44 -8.93 -12.95 -9.48
CA LYS A 44 -7.59 -12.61 -8.94
C LYS A 44 -7.39 -12.99 -7.48
N LYS A 45 -8.38 -13.45 -6.75
CA LYS A 45 -8.31 -14.00 -5.38
C LYS A 45 -7.32 -13.27 -4.47
N ARG A 46 -7.59 -12.00 -4.15
CA ARG A 46 -6.68 -11.15 -3.38
C ARG A 46 -7.02 -11.05 -1.90
N LEU A 47 -8.09 -11.67 -1.45
CA LEU A 47 -8.43 -11.85 -0.05
C LEU A 47 -7.78 -13.12 0.47
N TYR A 48 -7.05 -13.01 1.59
CA TYR A 48 -6.40 -14.12 2.28
C TYR A 48 -7.00 -14.30 3.66
N TYR A 49 -7.31 -15.53 4.03
CA TYR A 49 -7.64 -15.91 5.39
C TYR A 49 -6.52 -16.78 5.96
N TYR A 50 -6.03 -16.39 7.13
CA TYR A 50 -4.95 -17.06 7.87
C TYR A 50 -5.51 -17.75 9.10
N PRO A 51 -5.75 -19.09 9.08
CA PRO A 51 -6.39 -19.82 10.18
C PRO A 51 -5.63 -19.71 11.50
N HIS A 52 -4.30 -19.76 11.47
CA HIS A 52 -3.46 -19.73 12.67
C HIS A 52 -3.58 -18.43 13.49
N THR A 53 -3.85 -17.31 12.82
CA THR A 53 -4.10 -16.01 13.48
C THR A 53 -5.58 -15.63 13.52
N ASN A 54 -6.43 -16.42 12.86
CA ASN A 54 -7.85 -16.14 12.70
C ASN A 54 -8.11 -14.74 12.16
N SER A 55 -7.38 -14.37 11.10
CA SER A 55 -7.37 -13.03 10.53
C SER A 55 -7.44 -13.05 9.00
N PHE A 56 -7.90 -11.94 8.46
CA PHE A 56 -8.02 -11.70 7.03
C PHE A 56 -7.14 -10.54 6.57
N TYR A 57 -6.67 -10.62 5.33
CA TYR A 57 -6.03 -9.51 4.65
C TYR A 57 -6.42 -9.49 3.18
N CYS A 58 -6.79 -8.32 2.65
CA CYS A 58 -7.06 -8.14 1.23
C CYS A 58 -5.97 -7.29 0.56
N PHE A 59 -5.23 -7.90 -0.37
CA PHE A 59 -4.16 -7.22 -1.12
C PHE A 59 -4.68 -6.19 -2.15
N ASN A 60 -5.99 -6.16 -2.41
CA ASN A 60 -6.56 -5.16 -3.31
C ASN A 60 -6.91 -3.85 -2.59
N CYS A 61 -7.64 -3.93 -1.47
CA CYS A 61 -8.02 -2.74 -0.69
C CYS A 61 -7.10 -2.48 0.52
N SER A 62 -6.08 -3.31 0.73
CA SER A 62 -5.10 -3.20 1.83
C SER A 62 -5.73 -3.20 3.23
N ARG A 63 -6.93 -3.76 3.37
CA ARG A 63 -7.61 -3.91 4.66
C ARG A 63 -7.25 -5.23 5.32
N SER A 64 -7.16 -5.21 6.64
CA SER A 64 -7.10 -6.41 7.47
C SER A 64 -8.23 -6.44 8.48
N TRP A 65 -8.58 -7.64 8.90
CA TRP A 65 -9.63 -7.89 9.88
C TRP A 65 -9.21 -9.05 10.78
N ASN A 66 -9.67 -9.03 12.03
CA ASN A 66 -9.90 -10.29 12.74
C ASN A 66 -11.15 -10.98 12.17
N ALA A 67 -11.34 -12.27 12.46
CA ALA A 67 -12.45 -13.02 11.88
C ALA A 67 -13.82 -12.41 12.19
N LEU A 68 -14.05 -11.92 13.41
CA LEU A 68 -15.30 -11.30 13.81
C LEU A 68 -15.61 -10.08 12.92
N ASN A 69 -14.67 -9.15 12.85
CA ASN A 69 -14.86 -7.90 12.10
C ASN A 69 -15.02 -8.15 10.60
N TRP A 70 -14.29 -9.15 10.05
CA TRP A 70 -14.47 -9.50 8.66
C TRP A 70 -15.88 -10.04 8.37
N ILE A 71 -16.41 -10.92 9.25
CA ILE A 71 -17.77 -11.44 9.10
C ILE A 71 -18.80 -10.32 9.20
N CYS A 72 -18.64 -9.39 10.17
CA CYS A 72 -19.52 -8.22 10.26
C CYS A 72 -19.53 -7.40 8.97
N ASP A 73 -18.35 -7.07 8.44
CA ASP A 73 -18.23 -6.25 7.23
C ASP A 73 -18.70 -6.99 5.96
N ALA A 74 -18.44 -8.30 5.88
CA ALA A 74 -18.78 -9.11 4.70
C ALA A 74 -20.27 -9.49 4.64
N CYS A 75 -20.86 -9.76 5.80
CA CYS A 75 -22.26 -10.24 5.89
C CYS A 75 -23.25 -9.12 6.25
N GLY A 76 -22.77 -7.95 6.71
CA GLY A 76 -23.62 -6.84 7.15
C GLY A 76 -24.36 -7.13 8.47
N VAL A 77 -23.76 -7.92 9.36
CA VAL A 77 -24.35 -8.37 10.63
C VAL A 77 -23.61 -7.80 11.82
N SER A 78 -24.27 -7.68 12.96
CA SER A 78 -23.66 -7.22 14.21
C SER A 78 -22.90 -8.36 14.92
N PRO A 79 -21.94 -8.03 15.81
CA PRO A 79 -21.27 -9.02 16.64
C PRO A 79 -22.22 -9.88 17.46
N ASP A 80 -23.32 -9.31 17.97
CA ASP A 80 -24.30 -10.00 18.81
C ASP A 80 -25.08 -11.04 18.02
N GLU A 81 -25.40 -10.75 16.75
CA GLU A 81 -26.04 -11.71 15.85
C GLU A 81 -25.11 -12.90 15.57
N ILE A 82 -23.82 -12.66 15.34
CA ILE A 82 -22.81 -13.70 15.13
C ILE A 82 -22.71 -14.60 16.37
N TYR A 83 -22.65 -14.01 17.57
CA TYR A 83 -22.56 -14.77 18.82
C TYR A 83 -23.84 -15.56 19.10
N SER A 84 -25.00 -15.05 18.74
CA SER A 84 -26.28 -15.77 18.84
C SER A 84 -26.33 -16.96 17.88
N GLU A 85 -25.90 -16.77 16.62
CA GLU A 85 -25.82 -17.84 15.63
C GLU A 85 -24.89 -18.97 16.05
N ILE A 86 -23.68 -18.63 16.56
CA ILE A 86 -22.72 -19.63 17.05
C ILE A 86 -23.28 -20.43 18.27
N LYS A 87 -24.06 -19.79 19.12
CA LYS A 87 -24.70 -20.47 20.28
C LYS A 87 -25.83 -21.43 19.87
N THR A 88 -26.62 -21.05 18.85
CA THR A 88 -27.75 -21.87 18.39
C THR A 88 -27.28 -23.11 17.62
N ASP A 89 -26.16 -23.02 16.92
CA ASP A 89 -25.62 -24.12 16.10
C ASP A 89 -24.83 -25.18 16.90
N ASN A 90 -24.91 -25.22 18.24
CA ASN A 90 -24.18 -26.16 19.10
C ASN A 90 -22.66 -26.25 18.85
N PHE A 91 -22.03 -25.18 18.38
CA PHE A 91 -20.57 -25.09 18.43
C PHE A 91 -20.14 -25.02 19.88
N SER A 92 -19.55 -26.10 20.40
CA SER A 92 -19.10 -26.19 21.78
C SER A 92 -18.13 -25.06 22.13
N LEU A 93 -18.64 -24.05 22.79
CA LEU A 93 -17.85 -22.97 23.39
C LEU A 93 -17.44 -23.44 24.78
N ASP A 94 -16.13 -23.52 24.97
CA ASP A 94 -15.59 -23.72 26.35
C ASP A 94 -15.84 -22.44 27.16
N VAL A 95 -16.92 -22.41 27.94
CA VAL A 95 -17.47 -21.24 28.64
C VAL A 95 -16.84 -21.15 30.03
N SER A 96 -15.53 -21.22 30.20
CA SER A 96 -14.91 -21.12 31.51
C SER A 96 -14.25 -19.78 31.86
N LYS A 97 -14.53 -18.69 31.13
CA LYS A 97 -14.16 -17.34 31.61
C LYS A 97 -15.24 -16.33 31.30
N LYS A 98 -15.98 -15.89 32.32
CA LYS A 98 -16.78 -14.66 32.26
C LYS A 98 -15.82 -13.48 32.00
N ILE A 99 -15.84 -12.97 30.78
CA ILE A 99 -15.14 -11.73 30.46
C ILE A 99 -16.16 -10.60 30.58
N ASP A 100 -15.86 -9.72 31.51
CA ASP A 100 -16.62 -8.51 31.80
C ASP A 100 -16.61 -7.60 30.54
N PHE A 101 -17.79 -7.35 29.94
CA PHE A 101 -17.95 -6.58 28.72
C PHE A 101 -18.00 -5.07 28.92
N SER A 102 -17.61 -4.55 30.08
CA SER A 102 -17.32 -3.14 30.25
C SER A 102 -15.93 -2.80 29.68
N VAL A 103 -15.69 -3.16 28.42
CA VAL A 103 -14.52 -2.63 27.71
C VAL A 103 -14.88 -1.23 27.25
N GLU A 104 -14.52 -0.24 28.09
CA GLU A 104 -14.27 1.11 27.58
C GLU A 104 -13.59 0.99 26.21
N LYS A 105 -14.18 1.63 25.19
CA LYS A 105 -13.50 1.92 23.92
C LYS A 105 -12.28 2.78 24.25
N LYS A 106 -11.23 2.20 24.80
CA LYS A 106 -9.91 2.79 24.69
C LYS A 106 -9.65 2.85 23.22
N ASN A 107 -9.74 4.04 22.66
CA ASN A 107 -9.14 4.38 21.38
C ASN A 107 -7.65 3.98 21.49
N ARG A 108 -7.34 2.73 21.19
CA ARG A 108 -5.96 2.34 20.92
C ARG A 108 -5.61 3.10 19.66
N GLU A 109 -4.88 4.19 19.82
CA GLU A 109 -4.27 4.86 18.69
C GLU A 109 -3.53 3.76 17.89
N ILE A 110 -4.02 3.48 16.70
CA ILE A 110 -3.35 2.53 15.81
C ILE A 110 -1.97 3.14 15.55
N PRO A 111 -0.86 2.43 15.86
CA PRO A 111 0.47 2.99 15.65
C PRO A 111 0.56 3.53 14.23
N ILE A 112 1.03 4.74 14.09
CA ILE A 112 1.11 5.42 12.79
C ILE A 112 2.09 4.71 11.86
N LEU A 113 3.09 4.05 12.40
CA LEU A 113 4.10 3.21 11.74
C LEU A 113 4.04 1.77 12.30
N PRO A 114 4.68 0.78 11.67
CA PRO A 114 4.89 -0.52 12.28
C PRO A 114 5.52 -0.38 13.66
N TYR A 115 5.12 -1.23 14.60
CA TYR A 115 5.42 -1.10 16.04
C TYR A 115 6.90 -0.87 16.37
N ASP A 116 7.80 -1.48 15.61
CA ASP A 116 9.26 -1.49 15.84
C ASP A 116 10.03 -0.64 14.82
N SER A 117 9.40 0.36 14.25
CA SER A 117 10.00 1.15 13.17
C SER A 117 11.27 1.88 13.58
N ILE A 118 12.38 1.54 12.91
CA ILE A 118 13.69 2.16 13.07
C ILE A 118 13.83 3.25 12.01
N ASN A 119 14.14 4.47 12.43
CA ASN A 119 14.40 5.56 11.49
C ASN A 119 15.79 5.39 10.85
N LEU A 120 15.82 5.19 9.54
CA LEU A 120 17.05 4.94 8.79
C LEU A 120 17.90 6.21 8.56
N PHE A 121 17.36 7.39 8.78
CA PHE A 121 18.09 8.66 8.67
C PHE A 121 18.55 9.22 10.02
N ASP A 122 18.22 8.52 11.12
CA ASP A 122 18.72 8.86 12.45
C ASP A 122 20.11 8.27 12.66
N SER A 123 21.10 9.14 12.86
CA SER A 123 22.50 8.75 13.01
C SER A 123 22.77 7.88 14.26
N ILE A 124 22.03 8.09 15.35
CA ILE A 124 22.16 7.32 16.58
C ILE A 124 21.63 5.91 16.36
N GLN A 125 20.44 5.80 15.76
CA GLN A 125 19.86 4.49 15.41
C GLN A 125 20.73 3.76 14.38
N LYS A 126 21.31 4.50 13.42
CA LYS A 126 22.25 3.94 12.44
C LYS A 126 23.45 3.28 13.14
N GLN A 127 24.09 3.98 14.06
CA GLN A 127 25.23 3.45 14.79
C GLN A 127 24.86 2.22 15.62
N PHE A 128 23.71 2.25 16.30
CA PHE A 128 23.24 1.16 17.16
C PHE A 128 22.89 -0.12 16.40
N TYR A 129 22.23 -0.02 15.25
CA TYR A 129 21.72 -1.19 14.51
C TYR A 129 22.66 -1.73 13.44
N ASN A 130 23.65 -0.95 13.00
CA ASN A 130 24.55 -1.34 11.90
C ASN A 130 25.29 -2.67 12.16
N GLU A 131 25.62 -2.96 13.42
CA GLU A 131 26.29 -4.21 13.80
C GLU A 131 25.32 -5.35 14.16
N LYS A 132 24.06 -5.05 14.47
CA LYS A 132 23.11 -5.99 15.06
C LYS A 132 22.13 -6.60 14.08
N SER A 133 21.97 -6.05 12.88
CA SER A 133 20.94 -6.50 11.94
C SER A 133 21.42 -6.53 10.50
N ASN A 134 21.40 -7.72 9.88
CA ASN A 134 21.65 -7.86 8.46
C ASN A 134 20.59 -7.14 7.59
N PHE A 135 19.35 -7.05 8.05
CA PHE A 135 18.29 -6.32 7.34
C PHE A 135 18.49 -4.82 7.39
N PHE A 136 19.09 -4.32 8.45
CA PHE A 136 19.50 -2.93 8.54
C PHE A 136 20.54 -2.59 7.46
N LYS A 137 21.58 -3.41 7.32
CA LYS A 137 22.57 -3.28 6.25
C LYS A 137 21.96 -3.39 4.85
N LYS A 138 21.01 -4.31 4.65
CA LYS A 138 20.27 -4.45 3.38
C LYS A 138 19.42 -3.19 3.09
N ALA A 139 18.74 -2.63 4.09
CA ALA A 139 17.96 -1.41 3.93
C ALA A 139 18.83 -0.22 3.53
N TYR A 140 20.00 -0.08 4.16
CA TYR A 140 20.96 0.98 3.79
C TYR A 140 21.46 0.82 2.36
N ARG A 141 21.95 -0.37 1.99
CA ARG A 141 22.37 -0.64 0.61
C ARG A 141 21.25 -0.35 -0.39
N TYR A 142 20.03 -0.77 -0.07
CA TYR A 142 18.88 -0.50 -0.92
C TYR A 142 18.63 1.00 -1.12
N ILE A 143 18.79 1.82 -0.06
CA ILE A 143 18.65 3.26 -0.12
C ILE A 143 19.78 3.88 -0.96
N GLU A 144 21.02 3.48 -0.73
CA GLU A 144 22.21 3.95 -1.45
C GLU A 144 22.18 3.55 -2.93
N ASP A 145 21.95 2.27 -3.23
CA ASP A 145 21.89 1.74 -4.60
C ASP A 145 20.81 2.42 -5.44
N ARG A 146 19.75 2.89 -4.80
CA ARG A 146 18.64 3.60 -5.43
C ARG A 146 18.68 5.11 -5.22
N ARG A 147 19.71 5.65 -4.60
CA ARG A 147 19.94 7.09 -4.35
C ARG A 147 18.78 7.78 -3.61
N LEU A 148 18.06 7.04 -2.77
CA LEU A 148 16.86 7.56 -2.09
C LEU A 148 17.18 8.57 -0.99
N ASP A 149 18.39 8.53 -0.45
CA ASP A 149 18.90 9.46 0.57
C ASP A 149 19.15 10.87 0.04
N ASN A 150 19.40 11.01 -1.27
CA ASN A 150 19.69 12.29 -1.93
C ASN A 150 18.51 12.80 -2.78
N ALA A 151 17.50 11.98 -3.04
CA ALA A 151 16.39 12.33 -3.91
C ALA A 151 15.64 13.59 -3.45
N ILE A 152 15.49 14.57 -4.34
CA ILE A 152 14.96 15.92 -4.04
C ILE A 152 13.60 15.94 -3.35
N ASN A 153 12.73 15.02 -3.72
CA ASN A 153 11.35 14.92 -3.23
C ASN A 153 11.15 13.72 -2.29
N ARG A 154 12.21 13.29 -1.59
CA ARG A 154 12.12 12.21 -0.61
C ARG A 154 11.38 12.64 0.66
N PRO A 155 10.78 11.73 1.44
CA PRO A 155 10.29 12.03 2.77
C PRO A 155 11.45 12.35 3.71
N SER A 156 11.16 13.03 4.83
CA SER A 156 12.16 13.36 5.85
C SER A 156 12.85 12.12 6.42
N SER A 157 12.20 10.98 6.40
CA SER A 157 12.72 9.70 6.89
C SER A 157 12.14 8.52 6.14
N LEU A 158 12.96 7.46 6.03
CA LEU A 158 12.53 6.11 5.71
C LEU A 158 12.73 5.24 6.94
N TYR A 159 11.94 4.18 7.10
CA TYR A 159 11.99 3.34 8.28
C TYR A 159 12.23 1.88 7.90
N LEU A 160 12.73 1.12 8.87
CA LEU A 160 12.84 -0.34 8.76
C LEU A 160 12.01 -0.97 9.87
N SER A 161 11.14 -1.89 9.52
CA SER A 161 10.44 -2.77 10.48
C SER A 161 11.17 -4.11 10.55
N LEU A 162 11.53 -4.55 11.75
CA LEU A 162 12.26 -5.80 11.97
C LEU A 162 11.38 -6.93 12.50
N THR A 163 10.41 -6.64 13.35
CA THR A 163 9.68 -7.66 14.10
C THR A 163 8.17 -7.60 13.94
N ASP A 164 7.64 -6.50 13.39
CA ASP A 164 6.20 -6.36 13.15
C ASP A 164 5.64 -7.56 12.38
N PHE A 165 4.51 -8.08 12.82
CA PHE A 165 3.96 -9.32 12.30
C PHE A 165 3.70 -9.30 10.79
N HIS A 166 3.20 -8.19 10.26
CA HIS A 166 2.86 -8.05 8.83
C HIS A 166 3.98 -7.44 7.99
N HIS A 167 4.84 -6.63 8.63
CA HIS A 167 5.82 -5.79 7.96
C HIS A 167 7.26 -6.16 8.29
N LYS A 168 7.50 -7.37 8.79
CA LYS A 168 8.82 -7.86 9.20
C LYS A 168 9.85 -7.75 8.08
N ASN A 169 11.02 -7.23 8.42
CA ASN A 169 12.18 -7.10 7.53
C ASN A 169 11.90 -6.29 6.25
N ARG A 170 11.07 -5.24 6.36
CA ARG A 170 10.65 -4.44 5.21
C ARG A 170 11.02 -2.98 5.39
N LEU A 171 11.44 -2.36 4.29
CA LEU A 171 11.59 -0.91 4.21
C LEU A 171 10.21 -0.27 4.24
N CYS A 172 10.00 0.66 5.17
CA CYS A 172 8.75 1.37 5.32
C CYS A 172 8.87 2.80 4.78
N ILE A 173 8.01 3.12 3.82
CA ILE A 173 7.92 4.42 3.15
C ILE A 173 6.70 5.14 3.72
N PRO A 174 6.87 6.23 4.48
CA PRO A 174 5.75 6.97 5.08
C PRO A 174 5.06 7.87 4.06
N PHE A 175 3.74 8.01 4.19
CA PHE A 175 2.91 8.95 3.45
C PHE A 175 2.39 9.99 4.44
N GLN A 176 2.69 11.23 4.20
CA GLN A 176 2.36 12.35 5.09
C GLN A 176 1.25 13.20 4.48
N ASN A 177 0.41 13.78 5.34
CA ASN A 177 -0.50 14.84 4.95
C ASN A 177 0.22 16.20 4.94
N ARG A 178 -0.48 17.26 4.56
CA ARG A 178 0.11 18.62 4.51
C ARG A 178 0.61 19.14 5.87
N ASP A 179 0.09 18.62 6.97
CA ASP A 179 0.57 18.92 8.32
C ASP A 179 1.81 18.09 8.71
N LYS A 180 2.43 17.36 7.76
CA LYS A 180 3.57 16.46 7.97
C LYS A 180 3.28 15.27 8.89
N LYS A 181 2.01 14.99 9.19
CA LYS A 181 1.61 13.81 9.96
C LYS A 181 1.59 12.59 9.04
N ILE A 182 2.17 11.48 9.50
CA ILE A 182 2.11 10.20 8.79
C ILE A 182 0.69 9.66 8.89
N ILE A 183 0.00 9.51 7.75
CA ILE A 183 -1.39 9.03 7.67
C ILE A 183 -1.50 7.64 7.05
N PHE A 184 -0.52 7.27 6.26
CA PHE A 184 -0.41 5.97 5.62
C PHE A 184 1.06 5.58 5.51
N TYR A 185 1.35 4.32 5.23
CA TYR A 185 2.67 3.87 4.80
C TYR A 185 2.55 2.66 3.86
N GLN A 186 3.56 2.49 3.05
CA GLN A 186 3.75 1.30 2.25
C GLN A 186 5.10 0.68 2.62
N THR A 187 5.14 -0.64 2.80
CA THR A 187 6.39 -1.33 3.03
C THR A 187 6.82 -2.13 1.82
N ARG A 188 8.13 -2.18 1.59
CA ARG A 188 8.78 -2.92 0.52
C ARG A 188 9.67 -4.01 1.08
N THR A 189 9.60 -5.21 0.51
CA THR A 189 10.53 -6.29 0.86
C THR A 189 11.96 -5.96 0.44
N LEU A 190 12.92 -6.44 1.23
CA LEU A 190 14.37 -6.30 0.99
C LEU A 190 15.03 -7.62 0.54
N ASP A 191 14.27 -8.70 0.43
CA ASP A 191 14.77 -10.06 0.16
C ASP A 191 13.99 -10.79 -0.95
N ASN A 192 13.28 -10.06 -1.81
CA ASN A 192 12.46 -10.60 -2.90
C ASN A 192 11.28 -11.50 -2.47
N THR A 193 10.92 -11.55 -1.18
CA THR A 193 9.70 -12.24 -0.74
C THR A 193 8.44 -11.54 -1.28
N LEU A 194 7.43 -12.32 -1.60
CA LEU A 194 6.15 -11.78 -2.05
C LEU A 194 5.20 -11.58 -0.85
N PRO A 195 4.35 -10.57 -0.92
CA PRO A 195 4.23 -9.55 -1.97
C PRO A 195 5.32 -8.48 -1.85
N LYS A 196 5.76 -7.95 -2.99
CA LYS A 196 6.80 -6.91 -3.07
C LYS A 196 6.47 -5.68 -2.24
N TYR A 197 5.22 -5.24 -2.26
CA TYR A 197 4.71 -4.11 -1.48
C TYR A 197 3.52 -4.49 -0.62
N LEU A 198 3.46 -3.96 0.61
CA LEU A 198 2.34 -4.07 1.53
C LEU A 198 1.93 -2.68 2.01
N GLY A 199 0.63 -2.39 2.01
CA GLY A 199 0.09 -1.16 2.57
C GLY A 199 -0.17 -1.26 4.07
N LYS A 200 -0.34 -0.11 4.72
CA LYS A 200 -0.77 -0.03 6.12
C LYS A 200 -2.10 -0.74 6.30
N VAL A 201 -2.12 -1.64 7.25
CA VAL A 201 -3.31 -2.42 7.62
C VAL A 201 -4.40 -1.49 8.17
N GLY A 202 -5.64 -1.68 7.71
CA GLY A 202 -6.80 -0.94 8.24
C GLY A 202 -6.88 0.54 7.83
N SER A 203 -6.06 0.98 6.87
CA SER A 203 -6.08 2.37 6.40
C SER A 203 -6.29 2.44 4.88
N GLU A 204 -7.01 3.48 4.45
CA GLU A 204 -7.14 3.79 3.03
C GLU A 204 -5.83 4.38 2.50
N LYS A 205 -5.47 4.02 1.27
CA LYS A 205 -4.27 4.57 0.63
C LYS A 205 -4.40 6.06 0.40
N SER A 206 -3.45 6.82 0.92
CA SER A 206 -3.24 8.24 0.61
C SER A 206 -2.32 8.42 -0.59
N LEU A 207 -2.19 9.63 -1.13
CA LEU A 207 -1.12 9.98 -2.06
C LEU A 207 0.20 10.14 -1.31
N PHE A 208 1.25 9.50 -1.80
CA PHE A 208 2.62 9.81 -1.38
C PHE A 208 3.03 11.15 -1.95
N GLY A 209 3.77 11.95 -1.19
CA GLY A 209 4.33 13.20 -1.67
C GLY A 209 3.38 14.40 -1.65
N ILE A 210 2.10 14.22 -1.31
CA ILE A 210 1.11 15.31 -1.26
C ILE A 210 1.51 16.43 -0.28
N ASP A 211 2.26 16.08 0.75
CA ASP A 211 2.79 16.99 1.77
C ASP A 211 3.92 17.89 1.26
N ARG A 212 4.48 17.60 0.11
CA ARG A 212 5.63 18.28 -0.51
C ARG A 212 5.32 19.01 -1.80
N VAL A 213 4.04 19.05 -2.16
CA VAL A 213 3.60 19.79 -3.37
C VAL A 213 3.84 21.28 -3.16
N ASP A 214 4.69 21.83 -4.00
CA ASP A 214 4.94 23.26 -4.15
C ASP A 214 3.82 23.87 -5.00
N THR A 215 3.08 24.80 -4.42
CA THR A 215 1.94 25.46 -5.06
C THR A 215 2.36 26.47 -6.13
N ASP A 216 3.61 26.87 -6.17
CA ASP A 216 4.14 27.82 -7.15
C ASP A 216 4.50 27.13 -8.48
N LEU A 217 4.58 25.80 -8.51
CA LEU A 217 4.76 25.02 -9.73
C LEU A 217 3.41 24.70 -10.37
N GLU A 218 3.31 24.84 -11.69
CA GLU A 218 2.09 24.64 -12.46
C GLU A 218 1.61 23.16 -12.50
N TYR A 219 2.50 22.21 -12.21
CA TYR A 219 2.29 20.78 -12.47
C TYR A 219 2.32 19.94 -11.21
N ILE A 220 1.53 18.84 -11.21
CA ILE A 220 1.66 17.70 -10.30
C ILE A 220 1.86 16.45 -11.15
N PHE A 221 2.90 15.66 -10.84
CA PHE A 221 3.27 14.45 -11.56
C PHE A 221 2.84 13.23 -10.76
N ILE A 222 1.94 12.41 -11.33
CA ILE A 222 1.33 11.26 -10.65
C ILE A 222 2.04 9.99 -11.08
N PHE A 223 2.90 9.46 -10.22
CA PHE A 223 3.65 8.23 -10.42
C PHE A 223 2.88 7.00 -9.93
N GLU A 224 3.24 5.83 -10.48
CA GLU A 224 2.74 4.56 -9.97
C GLU A 224 3.31 4.27 -8.58
N GLY A 225 4.63 4.36 -8.42
CA GLY A 225 5.38 4.02 -7.21
C GLY A 225 5.95 5.22 -6.46
N PRO A 226 6.02 5.17 -5.10
CA PRO A 226 6.62 6.24 -4.31
C PRO A 226 8.08 6.51 -4.66
N ILE A 227 8.86 5.46 -4.96
CA ILE A 227 10.31 5.57 -5.19
C ILE A 227 10.60 6.44 -6.41
N ASP A 228 9.87 6.25 -7.50
CA ASP A 228 10.05 7.00 -8.75
C ASP A 228 9.72 8.48 -8.56
N SER A 229 8.66 8.76 -7.80
CA SER A 229 8.22 10.14 -7.53
C SER A 229 9.19 10.94 -6.67
N MET A 230 10.13 10.29 -5.96
CA MET A 230 11.10 10.98 -5.11
C MET A 230 12.11 11.83 -5.90
N PHE A 231 12.29 11.56 -7.19
CA PHE A 231 13.29 12.25 -8.02
C PHE A 231 12.74 13.45 -8.80
N VAL A 232 11.46 13.75 -8.66
CA VAL A 232 10.81 14.85 -9.41
C VAL A 232 10.10 15.79 -8.44
N LYS A 233 10.34 17.11 -8.56
CA LYS A 233 9.57 18.12 -7.82
C LYS A 233 8.08 17.96 -8.15
N ASN A 234 7.21 18.13 -7.17
CA ASN A 234 5.77 17.86 -7.27
C ASN A 234 5.42 16.43 -7.75
N GLY A 235 6.35 15.48 -7.60
CA GLY A 235 6.08 14.07 -7.79
C GLY A 235 5.25 13.52 -6.64
N VAL A 236 4.05 13.04 -6.94
CA VAL A 236 3.19 12.29 -6.01
C VAL A 236 3.05 10.86 -6.51
N ALA A 237 2.68 9.92 -5.64
CA ALA A 237 2.47 8.54 -6.09
C ALA A 237 1.15 7.95 -5.58
N ALA A 238 0.48 7.23 -6.49
CA ALA A 238 -0.77 6.53 -6.21
C ALA A 238 -0.56 5.19 -5.45
N ALA A 239 0.67 4.68 -5.38
CA ALA A 239 0.99 3.33 -4.92
C ALA A 239 0.15 2.26 -5.67
N GLY A 240 0.04 2.42 -6.98
CA GLY A 240 -0.71 1.59 -7.91
C GLY A 240 -1.12 2.34 -9.17
N LEU A 241 -1.79 1.65 -10.08
CA LEU A 241 -2.16 2.17 -11.41
C LEU A 241 -3.45 3.00 -11.44
N THR A 242 -4.15 3.13 -10.31
CA THR A 242 -5.43 3.85 -10.24
C THR A 242 -5.54 4.63 -8.93
N LEU A 243 -6.17 5.79 -9.01
CA LEU A 243 -6.50 6.60 -7.83
C LEU A 243 -7.79 6.08 -7.17
N ASN A 244 -7.77 5.93 -5.85
CA ASN A 244 -8.97 5.74 -5.05
C ASN A 244 -9.68 7.08 -4.77
N ASN A 245 -10.81 7.04 -4.06
CA ASN A 245 -11.60 8.23 -3.78
C ASN A 245 -10.86 9.25 -2.89
N LEU A 246 -10.11 8.78 -1.89
CA LEU A 246 -9.31 9.65 -1.02
C LEU A 246 -8.22 10.37 -1.83
N GLN A 247 -7.49 9.65 -2.67
CA GLN A 247 -6.42 10.19 -3.50
C GLN A 247 -6.96 11.21 -4.52
N LYS A 248 -8.12 10.93 -5.12
CA LYS A 248 -8.80 11.90 -5.99
C LYS A 248 -9.18 13.17 -5.22
N LYS A 249 -9.75 13.01 -4.01
CA LYS A 249 -10.07 14.13 -3.13
C LYS A 249 -8.83 14.96 -2.78
N GLN A 250 -7.72 14.32 -2.47
CA GLN A 250 -6.45 15.04 -2.19
C GLN A 250 -5.97 15.86 -3.41
N LEU A 251 -6.15 15.36 -4.63
CA LEU A 251 -5.80 16.13 -5.83
C LEU A 251 -6.73 17.31 -6.10
N THR A 252 -7.96 17.30 -5.59
CA THR A 252 -8.87 18.47 -5.72
C THR A 252 -8.44 19.66 -4.87
N GLU A 253 -7.54 19.48 -3.90
CA GLU A 253 -6.91 20.55 -3.14
C GLU A 253 -5.99 21.44 -4.02
N PHE A 254 -5.68 20.98 -5.23
CA PHE A 254 -4.81 21.66 -6.20
C PHE A 254 -5.53 21.89 -7.54
N PRO A 255 -6.59 22.72 -7.57
CA PRO A 255 -7.46 22.86 -8.74
C PRO A 255 -6.75 23.49 -9.94
N PHE A 256 -5.75 24.33 -9.70
CA PHE A 256 -5.04 25.08 -10.75
C PHE A 256 -3.82 24.35 -11.33
N HIS A 257 -3.41 23.23 -10.70
CA HIS A 257 -2.28 22.44 -11.19
C HIS A 257 -2.71 21.50 -12.32
N LYS A 258 -1.91 21.41 -13.35
CA LYS A 258 -2.02 20.37 -14.38
C LYS A 258 -1.50 19.04 -13.83
N LYS A 259 -2.30 17.98 -13.93
CA LYS A 259 -1.95 16.64 -13.46
C LYS A 259 -1.44 15.83 -14.65
N ILE A 260 -0.23 15.30 -14.54
CA ILE A 260 0.39 14.48 -15.58
C ILE A 260 0.72 13.11 -14.97
N TRP A 261 0.21 12.05 -15.57
CA TRP A 261 0.55 10.69 -15.19
C TRP A 261 1.93 10.31 -15.72
N VAL A 262 2.74 9.68 -14.87
CA VAL A 262 4.06 9.17 -15.18
C VAL A 262 4.11 7.71 -14.80
N LEU A 263 3.92 6.84 -15.78
CA LEU A 263 3.91 5.39 -15.61
C LEU A 263 5.29 4.81 -15.94
N ASP A 264 5.54 3.57 -15.51
CA ASP A 264 6.70 2.80 -15.96
C ASP A 264 6.75 2.75 -17.49
N ASN A 265 7.93 2.55 -18.04
CA ASN A 265 8.14 2.62 -19.49
C ASN A 265 7.27 1.60 -20.24
N PRO A 266 6.28 2.05 -21.04
CA PRO A 266 5.33 1.18 -21.73
C PRO A 266 5.95 0.30 -22.81
N ARG A 267 7.19 0.56 -23.19
CA ARG A 267 7.96 -0.33 -24.09
C ARG A 267 8.52 -1.54 -23.36
N LEU A 268 8.73 -1.43 -22.04
CA LEU A 268 9.31 -2.48 -21.17
C LEU A 268 8.28 -3.12 -20.27
N ASP A 269 7.15 -2.45 -19.97
CA ASP A 269 6.08 -2.96 -19.14
C ASP A 269 4.73 -2.97 -19.86
N LYS A 270 4.17 -4.18 -20.00
CA LYS A 270 2.89 -4.39 -20.70
C LYS A 270 1.71 -3.76 -19.97
N THR A 271 1.75 -3.77 -18.64
CA THR A 271 0.67 -3.23 -17.79
C THR A 271 0.62 -1.71 -17.92
N SER A 272 1.78 -1.06 -17.88
CA SER A 272 1.91 0.37 -18.09
C SER A 272 1.50 0.79 -19.50
N LYS A 273 1.79 -0.05 -20.52
CA LYS A 273 1.31 0.19 -21.89
C LYS A 273 -0.21 0.25 -21.99
N THR A 274 -0.89 -0.74 -21.43
CA THR A 274 -2.35 -0.79 -21.42
C THR A 274 -2.92 0.40 -20.64
N LYS A 275 -2.31 0.70 -19.50
CA LYS A 275 -2.76 1.81 -18.65
C LYS A 275 -2.56 3.17 -19.28
N THR A 276 -1.46 3.39 -19.99
CA THR A 276 -1.23 4.61 -20.77
C THR A 276 -2.36 4.83 -21.77
N GLN A 277 -2.74 3.80 -22.52
CA GLN A 277 -3.85 3.88 -23.50
C GLN A 277 -5.19 4.21 -22.82
N GLU A 278 -5.50 3.57 -21.68
CA GLU A 278 -6.72 3.85 -20.92
C GLU A 278 -6.79 5.31 -20.42
N LEU A 279 -5.67 5.84 -19.92
CA LEU A 279 -5.61 7.22 -19.42
C LEU A 279 -5.77 8.23 -20.55
N LEU A 280 -5.10 8.03 -21.68
CA LEU A 280 -5.23 8.87 -22.86
C LEU A 280 -6.67 8.86 -23.42
N GLN A 281 -7.32 7.68 -23.46
CA GLN A 281 -8.73 7.58 -23.89
C GLN A 281 -9.71 8.31 -22.95
N ARG A 282 -9.32 8.58 -21.69
CA ARG A 282 -10.10 9.37 -20.74
C ARG A 282 -9.77 10.86 -20.78
N GLY A 283 -8.92 11.29 -21.70
CA GLY A 283 -8.48 12.68 -21.78
C GLY A 283 -7.49 13.09 -20.69
N GLU A 284 -6.85 12.12 -20.02
CA GLU A 284 -5.82 12.42 -19.02
C GLU A 284 -4.48 12.73 -19.70
N SER A 285 -3.70 13.61 -19.11
CA SER A 285 -2.34 13.90 -19.58
C SER A 285 -1.38 12.81 -19.11
N VAL A 286 -0.60 12.24 -20.02
CA VAL A 286 0.34 11.15 -19.73
C VAL A 286 1.71 11.48 -20.30
N PHE A 287 2.77 11.28 -19.53
CA PHE A 287 4.15 11.39 -20.00
C PHE A 287 4.46 10.31 -21.03
N MET A 288 5.06 10.73 -22.13
CA MET A 288 5.49 9.84 -23.21
C MET A 288 7.00 9.65 -23.16
N TRP A 289 7.44 8.44 -22.84
CA TRP A 289 8.85 8.09 -22.75
C TRP A 289 9.58 8.39 -24.07
N LEU A 290 10.67 9.17 -24.01
CA LEU A 290 11.48 9.52 -25.15
C LEU A 290 12.19 8.29 -25.72
N ASN A 291 12.50 8.29 -27.01
CA ASN A 291 13.08 7.13 -27.70
C ASN A 291 14.47 6.75 -27.19
N ASP A 292 15.22 7.71 -26.70
CA ASP A 292 16.56 7.55 -26.11
C ASP A 292 16.53 7.18 -24.62
N MET A 293 15.37 7.25 -23.97
CA MET A 293 15.18 6.84 -22.58
C MET A 293 14.85 5.35 -22.48
N ASN A 294 15.89 4.51 -22.49
CA ASN A 294 15.72 3.05 -22.40
C ASN A 294 15.87 2.55 -20.95
N TYR A 295 15.11 3.15 -20.04
CA TYR A 295 15.04 2.81 -18.61
C TYR A 295 13.66 2.25 -18.29
N LYS A 296 13.59 1.40 -17.29
CA LYS A 296 12.32 0.78 -16.88
C LYS A 296 11.39 1.79 -16.20
N ASP A 297 11.92 2.56 -15.26
CA ASP A 297 11.22 3.52 -14.43
C ASP A 297 12.11 4.76 -14.17
N PHE A 298 11.56 5.77 -13.49
CA PHE A 298 12.28 7.01 -13.21
C PHE A 298 13.41 6.81 -12.18
N ASN A 299 13.31 5.84 -11.29
CA ASN A 299 14.41 5.54 -10.40
C ASN A 299 15.59 4.90 -11.15
N ASP A 300 15.33 3.96 -12.06
CA ASP A 300 16.39 3.39 -12.91
C ASP A 300 17.09 4.48 -13.74
N TYR A 301 16.33 5.46 -14.25
CA TYR A 301 16.89 6.62 -14.96
C TYR A 301 17.76 7.49 -14.05
N ALA A 302 17.27 7.82 -12.83
CA ALA A 302 18.01 8.62 -11.87
C ALA A 302 19.33 7.93 -11.44
N VAL A 303 19.27 6.64 -11.15
CA VAL A 303 20.46 5.85 -10.79
C VAL A 303 21.48 5.83 -11.92
N ALA A 304 21.05 5.52 -13.13
CA ALA A 304 21.96 5.43 -14.29
C ALA A 304 22.64 6.76 -14.64
N LYS A 305 21.98 7.88 -14.37
CA LYS A 305 22.51 9.21 -14.62
C LYS A 305 23.13 9.89 -13.38
N SER A 306 23.09 9.23 -12.22
CA SER A 306 23.49 9.79 -10.93
C SER A 306 22.75 11.07 -10.56
N TYR A 307 21.47 11.16 -10.89
CA TYR A 307 20.63 12.31 -10.58
C TYR A 307 20.01 12.20 -9.19
N ASP A 308 20.01 13.29 -8.44
CA ASP A 308 19.25 13.50 -7.22
C ASP A 308 17.90 14.20 -7.53
N GLU A 309 17.86 14.91 -8.65
CA GLU A 309 16.68 15.57 -9.22
C GLU A 309 16.62 15.33 -10.73
N ILE A 310 15.47 14.89 -11.22
CA ILE A 310 15.13 14.88 -12.64
C ILE A 310 14.32 16.15 -12.92
N ASP A 311 14.79 16.95 -13.87
CA ASP A 311 14.10 18.17 -14.25
C ASP A 311 12.67 17.86 -14.72
N TYR A 312 11.70 18.38 -13.98
CA TYR A 312 10.28 18.16 -14.26
C TYR A 312 9.85 18.60 -15.67
N ARG A 313 10.61 19.52 -16.29
CA ARG A 313 10.34 19.98 -17.68
C ARG A 313 10.49 18.86 -18.70
N ILE A 314 11.28 17.83 -18.40
CA ILE A 314 11.35 16.62 -19.24
C ILE A 314 9.97 15.97 -19.32
N ILE A 315 9.22 15.93 -18.23
CA ILE A 315 7.88 15.36 -18.20
C ILE A 315 6.86 16.31 -18.82
N ALA A 316 6.89 17.58 -18.39
CA ALA A 316 5.92 18.59 -18.81
C ALA A 316 5.94 18.84 -20.33
N ASN A 317 7.15 18.86 -20.92
CA ASN A 317 7.32 19.10 -22.36
C ASN A 317 7.06 17.86 -23.23
N ASN A 318 6.97 16.68 -22.64
CA ASN A 318 6.78 15.41 -23.34
C ASN A 318 5.53 14.65 -22.86
N CYS A 319 4.49 15.36 -22.49
CA CYS A 319 3.19 14.77 -22.17
C CYS A 319 2.23 14.85 -23.37
N LEU A 320 1.37 13.84 -23.49
CA LEU A 320 0.30 13.77 -24.47
C LEU A 320 -1.05 13.80 -23.74
N CYS A 321 -1.98 14.58 -24.25
CA CYS A 321 -3.38 14.58 -23.86
C CYS A 321 -4.19 14.48 -25.15
N LEU A 322 -5.03 13.46 -25.28
CA LEU A 322 -5.97 13.36 -26.38
C LEU A 322 -7.21 14.20 -25.97
N SER A 323 -7.25 15.46 -26.42
CA SER A 323 -8.47 16.25 -26.33
C SER A 323 -9.59 15.56 -27.09
N SER A 324 -10.70 15.29 -26.40
CA SER A 324 -11.94 14.79 -26.97
C SER A 324 -12.57 15.80 -27.91
#